data_9ddd6b3cc520703b263290261d14475b
#
_entry.id   9ddd6b3cc520703b263290261d14475b
#
_cell.length_a   1.000
_cell.length_b   1.000
_cell.length_c   1.000
_cell.angle_alpha   90.00
_cell.angle_beta   90.00
_cell.angle_gamma   90.00
#
_symmetry.space_group_name_H-M   'P 1'
#
loop_
_entity.id
_entity.type
_entity.pdbx_description
1 polymer ?
#
loop_
_entity_poly.entity_id
_entity_poly.type
_entity_poly.pdbx_seq_one_letter_code
_entity_poly.pdbx_strand_id
1 'polypeptide(L)'
;GGAILLKSSLREPMLTSPPHCITTYGTIYDVHKSLNFLINGKIMIKGKEVTIKPHEWGLVVCFHNFLNSIDVGFDTSEIERILKLRVQDRHDELEAEKEKLSTKDRALVDEILSSTISPEVKRILNIIFTEKVDILDGISPKNWCDQIKSKVYVMHGANDNMVPYTQSVSLSENIKNAELFISYLYEHNEISPKRSMIY
;
A
#
# COMPACT_ATOMS: atom_id res chain seq x y z
N GLY A 1 3.01 2.75 -7.30
CA GLY A 1 3.84 3.09 -8.46
C GLY A 1 5.01 2.15 -8.69
N GLY A 2 5.96 1.99 -7.76
CA GLY A 2 7.21 1.28 -7.98
C GLY A 2 7.08 -0.18 -8.42
N ALA A 3 6.20 -0.96 -7.79
CA ALA A 3 5.97 -2.36 -8.18
C ALA A 3 5.45 -2.49 -9.62
N ILE A 4 4.57 -1.58 -10.06
CA ILE A 4 4.06 -1.55 -11.43
C ILE A 4 5.19 -1.24 -12.42
N LEU A 5 6.03 -0.26 -12.13
CA LEU A 5 7.20 0.08 -12.95
C LEU A 5 8.15 -1.11 -13.09
N LEU A 6 8.47 -1.78 -11.99
CA LEU A 6 9.31 -2.97 -11.99
C LEU A 6 8.67 -4.12 -12.81
N LYS A 7 7.35 -4.33 -12.67
CA LYS A 7 6.64 -5.35 -13.46
C LYS A 7 6.64 -5.02 -14.95
N SER A 8 6.52 -3.74 -15.31
CA SER A 8 6.57 -3.28 -16.69
C SER A 8 7.93 -3.55 -17.36
N SER A 9 9.04 -3.53 -16.59
CA SER A 9 10.36 -3.83 -17.11
C SER A 9 10.53 -5.29 -17.56
N LEU A 10 9.61 -6.18 -17.17
CA LEU A 10 9.55 -7.58 -17.60
C LEU A 10 8.67 -7.80 -18.83
N ARG A 11 8.19 -6.73 -19.48
CA ARG A 11 7.35 -6.77 -20.69
C ARG A 11 8.01 -6.04 -21.84
N GLU A 12 7.58 -6.37 -23.06
CA GLU A 12 8.02 -5.66 -24.26
C GLU A 12 7.48 -4.21 -24.28
N PRO A 13 8.26 -3.23 -24.77
CA PRO A 13 9.61 -3.39 -25.37
C PRO A 13 10.76 -3.40 -24.33
N MET A 14 10.50 -3.20 -23.05
CA MET A 14 11.54 -3.09 -22.01
C MET A 14 12.28 -4.39 -21.74
N LEU A 15 11.67 -5.54 -22.06
CA LEU A 15 12.31 -6.84 -21.88
C LEU A 15 13.47 -7.04 -22.89
N THR A 16 13.29 -6.60 -24.14
CA THR A 16 14.32 -6.69 -25.20
C THR A 16 15.27 -5.51 -25.21
N SER A 17 14.83 -4.35 -24.73
CA SER A 17 15.64 -3.15 -24.55
C SER A 17 15.51 -2.64 -23.12
N PRO A 18 16.17 -3.29 -22.13
CA PRO A 18 16.03 -2.93 -20.73
C PRO A 18 16.51 -1.48 -20.47
N PRO A 19 15.82 -0.72 -19.60
CA PRO A 19 16.33 0.56 -19.17
C PRO A 19 17.68 0.38 -18.46
N HIS A 20 18.56 1.36 -18.61
CA HIS A 20 19.89 1.34 -17.99
C HIS A 20 19.81 1.21 -16.46
N CYS A 21 18.87 1.92 -15.86
CA CYS A 21 18.53 1.77 -14.44
C CYS A 21 17.05 2.10 -14.19
N ILE A 22 16.55 1.62 -13.05
CA ILE A 22 15.22 1.90 -12.54
C ILE A 22 15.37 2.42 -11.11
N THR A 23 14.73 3.54 -10.80
CA THR A 23 14.65 4.05 -9.42
C THR A 23 13.23 3.86 -8.89
N THR A 24 13.10 3.28 -7.72
CA THR A 24 11.81 3.11 -7.03
C THR A 24 11.84 3.77 -5.65
N TYR A 25 10.69 4.28 -5.21
CA TYR A 25 10.51 4.86 -3.88
C TYR A 25 9.29 4.25 -3.20
N GLY A 26 9.41 3.87 -1.91
CA GLY A 26 8.31 3.36 -1.11
C GLY A 26 7.66 2.09 -1.69
N THR A 27 8.45 1.20 -2.29
CA THR A 27 7.91 0.08 -3.07
C THR A 27 7.62 -1.13 -2.18
N ILE A 28 6.45 -1.72 -2.36
CA ILE A 28 6.03 -2.98 -1.75
C ILE A 28 6.82 -4.13 -2.38
N TYR A 29 7.23 -5.10 -1.56
CA TYR A 29 7.80 -6.39 -1.99
C TYR A 29 6.77 -7.52 -1.93
N ASP A 30 6.05 -7.62 -0.80
CA ASP A 30 5.03 -8.61 -0.52
C ASP A 30 3.72 -7.90 -0.14
N VAL A 31 2.73 -7.93 -1.05
CA VAL A 31 1.46 -7.26 -0.85
C VAL A 31 0.70 -7.84 0.35
N HIS A 32 0.73 -9.17 0.55
CA HIS A 32 0.06 -9.80 1.70
C HIS A 32 0.65 -9.33 3.03
N LYS A 33 1.98 -9.20 3.14
CA LYS A 33 2.63 -8.65 4.34
C LYS A 33 2.26 -7.18 4.55
N SER A 34 2.19 -6.39 3.47
CA SER A 34 1.79 -4.98 3.56
C SER A 34 0.34 -4.83 4.01
N LEU A 35 -0.57 -5.64 3.50
CA LEU A 35 -1.97 -5.65 3.93
C LEU A 35 -2.13 -6.14 5.37
N ASN A 36 -1.38 -7.17 5.79
CA ASN A 36 -1.34 -7.60 7.18
C ASN A 36 -0.82 -6.49 8.12
N PHE A 37 0.16 -5.69 7.66
CA PHE A 37 0.61 -4.51 8.41
C PHE A 37 -0.53 -3.50 8.60
N LEU A 38 -1.34 -3.24 7.57
CA LEU A 38 -2.50 -2.34 7.69
C LEU A 38 -3.49 -2.81 8.75
N ILE A 39 -3.63 -4.13 8.95
CA ILE A 39 -4.58 -4.70 9.94
C ILE A 39 -4.03 -4.63 11.37
N ASN A 40 -2.76 -4.93 11.58
CA ASN A 40 -2.22 -5.16 12.92
C ASN A 40 -1.14 -4.16 13.35
N GLY A 41 -0.64 -3.32 12.44
CA GLY A 41 0.42 -2.35 12.71
C GLY A 41 1.77 -2.97 13.05
N LYS A 42 1.98 -4.27 12.78
CA LYS A 42 3.17 -5.00 13.21
C LYS A 42 4.14 -5.25 12.07
N ILE A 43 5.41 -5.01 12.34
CA ILE A 43 6.52 -5.32 11.44
C ILE A 43 7.65 -5.99 12.20
N MET A 44 8.47 -6.75 11.47
CA MET A 44 9.69 -7.35 12.01
C MET A 44 10.91 -6.52 11.61
N ILE A 45 11.64 -6.00 12.60
CA ILE A 45 12.89 -5.28 12.39
C ILE A 45 14.00 -6.02 13.13
N LYS A 46 14.98 -6.55 12.41
CA LYS A 46 16.13 -7.30 13.00
C LYS A 46 15.68 -8.38 14.00
N GLY A 47 14.63 -9.14 13.66
CA GLY A 47 14.09 -10.21 14.49
C GLY A 47 13.24 -9.77 15.69
N LYS A 48 12.97 -8.49 15.84
CA LYS A 48 12.08 -7.94 16.89
C LYS A 48 10.78 -7.44 16.27
N GLU A 49 9.64 -7.78 16.88
CA GLU A 49 8.35 -7.21 16.52
C GLU A 49 8.28 -5.76 17.02
N VAL A 50 7.91 -4.86 16.10
CA VAL A 50 7.70 -3.44 16.37
C VAL A 50 6.28 -3.08 15.92
N THR A 51 5.57 -2.30 16.75
CA THR A 51 4.23 -1.80 16.43
C THR A 51 4.35 -0.36 15.93
N ILE A 52 3.77 -0.10 14.75
CA ILE A 52 3.68 1.22 14.13
C ILE A 52 2.22 1.43 13.74
N LYS A 53 1.66 2.60 14.04
CA LYS A 53 0.30 2.94 13.60
C LYS A 53 0.29 3.07 12.07
N PRO A 54 -0.48 2.24 11.33
CA PRO A 54 -0.58 2.37 9.89
C PRO A 54 -1.23 3.69 9.48
N HIS A 55 -0.82 4.20 8.33
CA HIS A 55 -1.43 5.39 7.75
C HIS A 55 -2.86 5.10 7.28
N GLU A 56 -3.78 6.02 7.53
CA GLU A 56 -5.20 5.89 7.18
C GLU A 56 -5.44 5.65 5.68
N TRP A 57 -4.61 6.23 4.82
CA TRP A 57 -4.69 6.09 3.38
C TRP A 57 -4.59 4.63 2.89
N GLY A 58 -3.94 3.75 3.64
CA GLY A 58 -3.78 2.35 3.29
C GLY A 58 -5.12 1.61 3.16
N LEU A 59 -6.03 1.79 4.12
CA LEU A 59 -7.38 1.21 4.05
C LEU A 59 -8.21 1.85 2.94
N VAL A 60 -8.18 3.18 2.80
CA VAL A 60 -8.90 3.89 1.74
C VAL A 60 -8.55 3.33 0.37
N VAL A 61 -7.26 3.19 0.06
CA VAL A 61 -6.78 2.65 -1.22
C VAL A 61 -7.19 1.19 -1.39
N CYS A 62 -7.07 0.37 -0.34
CA CYS A 62 -7.44 -1.04 -0.40
C CYS A 62 -8.94 -1.21 -0.72
N PHE A 63 -9.80 -0.55 0.04
CA PHE A 63 -11.25 -0.63 -0.16
C PHE A 63 -11.68 -0.01 -1.50
N HIS A 64 -11.16 1.14 -1.87
CA HIS A 64 -11.46 1.78 -3.15
C HIS A 64 -11.14 0.89 -4.35
N ASN A 65 -10.06 0.12 -4.30
CA ASN A 65 -9.66 -0.72 -5.43
C ASN A 65 -10.38 -2.07 -5.50
N PHE A 66 -10.88 -2.59 -4.38
CA PHE A 66 -11.35 -3.98 -4.35
C PHE A 66 -12.82 -4.13 -3.95
N LEU A 67 -13.43 -3.18 -3.24
CA LEU A 67 -14.77 -3.33 -2.68
C LEU A 67 -15.83 -3.64 -3.76
N ASN A 68 -15.77 -2.96 -4.91
CA ASN A 68 -16.70 -3.12 -6.03
C ASN A 68 -16.59 -4.47 -6.76
N SER A 69 -15.62 -5.30 -6.41
CA SER A 69 -15.31 -6.54 -7.11
C SER A 69 -15.40 -7.79 -6.22
N ILE A 70 -15.93 -7.63 -5.01
CA ILE A 70 -16.13 -8.71 -4.03
C ILE A 70 -17.57 -8.69 -3.53
N ASP A 71 -18.06 -9.85 -3.08
CA ASP A 71 -19.36 -9.94 -2.43
C ASP A 71 -19.20 -9.87 -0.91
N VAL A 72 -19.66 -8.78 -0.31
CA VAL A 72 -19.64 -8.57 1.14
C VAL A 72 -20.98 -8.86 1.80
N GLY A 73 -22.01 -9.27 1.01
CA GLY A 73 -23.35 -9.61 1.48
C GLY A 73 -24.28 -8.39 1.66
N PHE A 74 -23.91 -7.21 1.17
CA PHE A 74 -24.74 -6.00 1.14
C PHE A 74 -24.29 -5.06 0.02
N ASP A 75 -25.14 -4.08 -0.34
CA ASP A 75 -24.81 -3.09 -1.35
C ASP A 75 -23.74 -2.11 -0.85
N THR A 76 -22.66 -1.98 -1.60
CA THR A 76 -21.49 -1.12 -1.29
C THR A 76 -21.43 0.16 -2.12
N SER A 77 -22.36 0.38 -3.02
CA SER A 77 -22.32 1.46 -4.03
C SER A 77 -22.14 2.85 -3.40
N GLU A 78 -22.82 3.13 -2.30
CA GLU A 78 -22.70 4.41 -1.60
C GLU A 78 -21.35 4.57 -0.91
N ILE A 79 -20.82 3.50 -0.31
CA ILE A 79 -19.48 3.48 0.32
C ILE A 79 -18.41 3.73 -0.75
N GLU A 80 -18.50 3.04 -1.87
CA GLU A 80 -17.57 3.21 -3.01
C GLU A 80 -17.58 4.65 -3.54
N ARG A 81 -18.76 5.26 -3.61
CA ARG A 81 -18.93 6.65 -4.01
C ARG A 81 -18.18 7.61 -3.07
N ILE A 82 -18.28 7.40 -1.76
CA ILE A 82 -17.57 8.20 -0.75
C ILE A 82 -16.05 7.98 -0.87
N LEU A 83 -15.60 6.73 -0.98
CA LEU A 83 -14.18 6.43 -1.13
C LEU A 83 -13.58 7.04 -2.41
N LYS A 84 -14.35 7.09 -3.49
CA LYS A 84 -13.96 7.77 -4.73
C LYS A 84 -13.78 9.28 -4.52
N LEU A 85 -14.68 9.95 -3.78
CA LEU A 85 -14.53 11.36 -3.42
C LEU A 85 -13.26 11.58 -2.60
N ARG A 86 -12.97 10.70 -1.64
CA ARG A 86 -11.75 10.76 -0.84
C ARG A 86 -10.48 10.64 -1.69
N VAL A 87 -10.46 9.71 -2.64
CA VAL A 87 -9.31 9.51 -3.56
C VAL A 87 -9.13 10.70 -4.52
N GLN A 88 -10.20 11.43 -4.81
CA GLN A 88 -10.19 12.63 -5.65
C GLN A 88 -9.93 13.93 -4.87
N ASP A 89 -9.63 13.87 -3.57
CA ASP A 89 -9.44 15.01 -2.65
C ASP A 89 -10.63 16.00 -2.62
N ARG A 90 -11.87 15.49 -2.87
CA ARG A 90 -13.10 16.28 -2.86
C ARG A 90 -13.73 16.29 -1.45
N HIS A 91 -13.03 16.89 -0.50
CA HIS A 91 -13.35 16.80 0.94
C HIS A 91 -14.73 17.39 1.29
N ASP A 92 -15.07 18.57 0.76
CA ASP A 92 -16.36 19.23 1.06
C ASP A 92 -17.55 18.39 0.59
N GLU A 93 -17.42 17.79 -0.61
CA GLU A 93 -18.46 16.92 -1.15
C GLU A 93 -18.52 15.58 -0.40
N LEU A 94 -17.39 15.04 0.01
CA LEU A 94 -17.32 13.83 0.82
C LEU A 94 -18.13 14.01 2.11
N GLU A 95 -17.91 15.09 2.85
CA GLU A 95 -18.65 15.33 4.09
C GLU A 95 -20.15 15.51 3.84
N ALA A 96 -20.53 16.29 2.81
CA ALA A 96 -21.94 16.49 2.46
C ALA A 96 -22.65 15.19 2.04
N GLU A 97 -21.96 14.31 1.30
CA GLU A 97 -22.51 13.04 0.86
C GLU A 97 -22.52 11.98 1.97
N LYS A 98 -21.54 12.02 2.87
CA LYS A 98 -21.47 11.14 4.03
C LYS A 98 -22.66 11.32 4.98
N GLU A 99 -23.19 12.55 5.11
CA GLU A 99 -24.39 12.84 5.91
C GLU A 99 -25.66 12.14 5.37
N LYS A 100 -25.70 11.75 4.10
CA LYS A 100 -26.85 11.09 3.47
C LYS A 100 -26.83 9.56 3.62
N LEU A 101 -25.72 9.00 4.09
CA LEU A 101 -25.55 7.56 4.26
C LEU A 101 -26.47 7.02 5.36
N SER A 102 -26.82 5.73 5.25
CA SER A 102 -27.38 5.00 6.38
C SER A 102 -26.43 5.01 7.57
N THR A 103 -26.94 4.87 8.79
CA THR A 103 -26.11 4.80 10.00
C THR A 103 -25.03 3.72 9.91
N LYS A 104 -25.37 2.57 9.30
CA LYS A 104 -24.44 1.45 9.14
C LYS A 104 -23.33 1.77 8.14
N ASP A 105 -23.67 2.30 6.96
CA ASP A 105 -22.69 2.62 5.93
C ASP A 105 -21.78 3.77 6.36
N ARG A 106 -22.36 4.77 7.04
CA ARG A 106 -21.59 5.88 7.61
C ARG A 106 -20.57 5.37 8.63
N ALA A 107 -20.96 4.47 9.54
CA ALA A 107 -20.04 3.89 10.51
C ALA A 107 -18.87 3.17 9.82
N LEU A 108 -19.16 2.35 8.80
CA LEU A 108 -18.13 1.65 8.05
C LEU A 108 -17.19 2.61 7.28
N VAL A 109 -17.75 3.66 6.67
CA VAL A 109 -16.96 4.72 6.02
C VAL A 109 -16.04 5.41 7.02
N ASP A 110 -16.56 5.81 8.19
CA ASP A 110 -15.77 6.48 9.24
C ASP A 110 -14.63 5.58 9.75
N GLU A 111 -14.88 4.28 9.90
CA GLU A 111 -13.85 3.29 10.26
C GLU A 111 -12.76 3.18 9.20
N ILE A 112 -13.12 3.11 7.90
CA ILE A 112 -12.17 3.06 6.80
C ILE A 112 -11.33 4.35 6.74
N LEU A 113 -11.98 5.50 6.81
CA LEU A 113 -11.32 6.81 6.72
C LEU A 113 -10.39 7.10 7.92
N SER A 114 -10.69 6.55 9.11
CA SER A 114 -9.87 6.70 10.32
C SER A 114 -8.85 5.57 10.52
N SER A 115 -8.80 4.59 9.62
CA SER A 115 -8.01 3.36 9.76
C SER A 115 -8.33 2.56 11.02
N THR A 116 -9.60 2.53 11.40
CA THR A 116 -10.09 1.73 12.53
C THR A 116 -10.40 0.31 12.07
N ILE A 117 -9.72 -0.68 12.65
CA ILE A 117 -9.90 -2.10 12.33
C ILE A 117 -11.02 -2.69 13.20
N SER A 118 -12.26 -2.46 12.80
CA SER A 118 -13.43 -3.12 13.41
C SER A 118 -13.55 -4.58 12.96
N PRO A 119 -14.41 -5.39 13.61
CA PRO A 119 -14.71 -6.73 13.13
C PRO A 119 -15.22 -6.76 11.68
N GLU A 120 -16.00 -5.76 11.26
CA GLU A 120 -16.54 -5.68 9.90
C GLU A 120 -15.45 -5.30 8.89
N VAL A 121 -14.63 -4.28 9.16
CA VAL A 121 -13.45 -3.93 8.34
C VAL A 121 -12.54 -5.14 8.17
N LYS A 122 -12.25 -5.86 9.26
CA LYS A 122 -11.43 -7.07 9.22
C LYS A 122 -12.06 -8.19 8.39
N ARG A 123 -13.37 -8.39 8.49
CA ARG A 123 -14.13 -9.38 7.70
C ARG A 123 -14.00 -9.09 6.21
N ILE A 124 -14.22 -7.84 5.80
CA ILE A 124 -14.12 -7.43 4.39
C ILE A 124 -12.68 -7.58 3.87
N LEU A 125 -11.67 -7.17 4.64
CA LEU A 125 -10.26 -7.38 4.27
C LEU A 125 -9.94 -8.87 4.07
N ASN A 126 -10.47 -9.75 4.90
CA ASN A 126 -10.28 -11.20 4.73
C ASN A 126 -10.92 -11.72 3.43
N ILE A 127 -12.09 -11.19 3.04
CA ILE A 127 -12.71 -11.51 1.75
C ILE A 127 -11.80 -11.05 0.60
N ILE A 128 -11.29 -9.82 0.66
CA ILE A 128 -10.33 -9.30 -0.33
C ILE A 128 -9.11 -10.24 -0.44
N PHE A 129 -8.53 -10.65 0.67
CA PHE A 129 -7.35 -11.51 0.69
C PHE A 129 -7.62 -12.89 0.06
N THR A 130 -8.82 -13.41 0.27
CA THR A 130 -9.21 -14.74 -0.24
C THR A 130 -9.60 -14.69 -1.72
N GLU A 131 -10.46 -13.73 -2.11
CA GLU A 131 -10.98 -13.67 -3.47
C GLU A 131 -10.02 -13.02 -4.48
N LYS A 132 -9.09 -12.18 -4.02
CA LYS A 132 -8.14 -11.47 -4.89
C LYS A 132 -6.72 -12.00 -4.80
N VAL A 133 -6.52 -13.21 -4.27
CA VAL A 133 -5.19 -13.79 -4.08
C VAL A 133 -4.35 -13.77 -5.36
N ASP A 134 -4.91 -14.14 -6.51
CA ASP A 134 -4.19 -14.17 -7.79
C ASP A 134 -3.74 -12.77 -8.23
N ILE A 135 -4.59 -11.76 -8.02
CA ILE A 135 -4.25 -10.36 -8.32
C ILE A 135 -3.15 -9.88 -7.37
N LEU A 136 -3.31 -10.12 -6.06
CA LEU A 136 -2.36 -9.71 -5.02
C LEU A 136 -1.00 -10.37 -5.25
N ASP A 137 -0.98 -11.66 -5.59
CA ASP A 137 0.25 -12.38 -5.95
C ASP A 137 0.87 -11.87 -7.26
N GLY A 138 0.04 -11.58 -8.24
CA GLY A 138 0.48 -11.04 -9.53
C GLY A 138 1.17 -9.67 -9.43
N ILE A 139 0.75 -8.82 -8.48
CA ILE A 139 1.35 -7.51 -8.22
C ILE A 139 2.44 -7.53 -7.14
N SER A 140 2.67 -8.66 -6.46
CA SER A 140 3.71 -8.81 -5.44
C SER A 140 5.08 -9.08 -6.08
N PRO A 141 6.04 -8.14 -5.99
CA PRO A 141 7.39 -8.32 -6.51
C PRO A 141 8.09 -9.59 -6.05
N LYS A 142 7.80 -10.10 -4.86
CA LYS A 142 8.38 -11.35 -4.34
C LYS A 142 8.26 -12.54 -5.30
N ASN A 143 7.26 -12.54 -6.17
CA ASN A 143 6.96 -13.65 -7.06
C ASN A 143 7.69 -13.56 -8.44
N TRP A 144 8.38 -12.42 -8.72
CA TRP A 144 8.94 -12.19 -10.05
C TRP A 144 10.13 -11.20 -10.10
N CYS A 145 10.49 -10.53 -9.01
CA CYS A 145 11.51 -9.47 -9.05
C CYS A 145 12.94 -10.00 -9.31
N ASP A 146 13.20 -11.27 -9.09
CA ASP A 146 14.45 -11.98 -9.44
C ASP A 146 14.74 -11.99 -10.95
N GLN A 147 13.70 -11.80 -11.78
CA GLN A 147 13.80 -11.76 -13.25
C GLN A 147 14.28 -10.39 -13.77
N ILE A 148 14.33 -9.36 -12.92
CA ILE A 148 14.73 -8.00 -13.31
C ILE A 148 16.22 -7.97 -13.67
N LYS A 149 16.53 -7.49 -14.88
CA LYS A 149 17.90 -7.42 -15.41
C LYS A 149 18.55 -6.06 -15.21
N SER A 150 17.74 -4.99 -15.22
CA SER A 150 18.20 -3.62 -15.03
C SER A 150 18.80 -3.41 -13.65
N LYS A 151 19.71 -2.43 -13.53
CA LYS A 151 20.11 -1.90 -12.23
C LYS A 151 18.92 -1.25 -11.54
N VAL A 152 18.67 -1.56 -10.27
CA VAL A 152 17.56 -0.98 -9.50
C VAL A 152 18.09 -0.22 -8.28
N TYR A 153 17.72 1.05 -8.18
CA TYR A 153 17.92 1.85 -6.98
C TYR A 153 16.61 1.86 -6.18
N VAL A 154 16.65 1.21 -5.02
CA VAL A 154 15.50 1.08 -4.14
C VAL A 154 15.63 2.12 -3.03
N MET A 155 14.73 3.10 -3.01
CA MET A 155 14.73 4.17 -2.02
C MET A 155 13.50 4.05 -1.10
N HIS A 156 13.65 4.36 0.19
CA HIS A 156 12.53 4.34 1.13
C HIS A 156 12.73 5.31 2.30
N GLY A 157 11.63 5.86 2.80
CA GLY A 157 11.59 6.61 4.05
C GLY A 157 11.57 5.66 5.26
N ALA A 158 12.49 5.82 6.20
CA ALA A 158 12.54 4.96 7.40
C ALA A 158 11.29 5.09 8.27
N ASN A 159 10.59 6.22 8.19
CA ASN A 159 9.39 6.54 8.96
C ASN A 159 8.09 6.31 8.16
N ASP A 160 8.17 5.67 6.99
CA ASP A 160 7.01 5.35 6.18
C ASP A 160 6.07 4.39 6.94
N ASN A 161 4.90 4.89 7.29
CA ASN A 161 3.86 4.14 7.99
C ASN A 161 2.72 3.69 7.07
N MET A 162 2.84 3.93 5.75
CA MET A 162 1.94 3.39 4.73
C MET A 162 2.49 2.08 4.17
N VAL A 163 3.76 2.08 3.79
CA VAL A 163 4.51 0.89 3.39
C VAL A 163 5.76 0.79 4.25
N PRO A 164 5.90 -0.21 5.12
CA PRO A 164 7.09 -0.33 5.96
C PRO A 164 8.37 -0.47 5.13
N TYR A 165 9.43 0.24 5.51
CA TYR A 165 10.71 0.20 4.78
C TYR A 165 11.33 -1.21 4.69
N THR A 166 10.93 -2.13 5.57
CA THR A 166 11.32 -3.55 5.51
C THR A 166 10.89 -4.22 4.21
N GLN A 167 9.86 -3.69 3.53
CA GLN A 167 9.46 -4.14 2.20
C GLN A 167 10.55 -3.83 1.16
N SER A 168 11.13 -2.62 1.20
CA SER A 168 12.24 -2.26 0.32
C SER A 168 13.54 -2.97 0.67
N VAL A 169 13.78 -3.30 1.93
CA VAL A 169 14.89 -4.18 2.33
C VAL A 169 14.74 -5.53 1.63
N SER A 170 13.59 -6.19 1.81
CA SER A 170 13.33 -7.48 1.16
C SER A 170 13.39 -7.39 -0.37
N LEU A 171 12.88 -6.30 -0.96
CA LEU A 171 12.96 -6.09 -2.41
C LEU A 171 14.40 -6.04 -2.90
N SER A 172 15.26 -5.26 -2.24
CA SER A 172 16.66 -5.10 -2.63
C SER A 172 17.48 -6.39 -2.46
N GLU A 173 17.16 -7.19 -1.45
CA GLU A 173 17.80 -8.49 -1.21
C GLU A 173 17.46 -9.55 -2.29
N ASN A 174 16.32 -9.38 -2.98
CA ASN A 174 15.83 -10.34 -3.97
C ASN A 174 15.98 -9.88 -5.43
N ILE A 175 16.49 -8.70 -5.69
CA ILE A 175 16.87 -8.22 -7.01
C ILE A 175 18.40 -8.32 -7.14
N LYS A 176 18.89 -9.10 -8.11
CA LYS A 176 20.33 -9.38 -8.28
C LYS A 176 21.21 -8.13 -8.38
N ASN A 177 20.72 -7.07 -9.01
CA ASN A 177 21.46 -5.83 -9.23
C ASN A 177 20.70 -4.65 -8.62
N ALA A 178 20.52 -4.66 -7.30
CA ALA A 178 19.86 -3.60 -6.56
C ALA A 178 20.81 -2.90 -5.59
N GLU A 179 20.56 -1.62 -5.37
CA GLU A 179 21.12 -0.83 -4.27
C GLU A 179 20.00 -0.22 -3.45
N LEU A 180 20.12 -0.32 -2.12
CA LEU A 180 19.14 0.18 -1.17
C LEU A 180 19.60 1.50 -0.53
N PHE A 181 18.69 2.47 -0.50
CA PHE A 181 18.87 3.71 0.24
C PHE A 181 17.68 3.95 1.16
N ILE A 182 17.90 3.96 2.48
CA ILE A 182 16.89 4.27 3.50
C ILE A 182 17.18 5.65 4.07
N SER A 183 16.22 6.57 3.95
CA SER A 183 16.32 7.94 4.46
C SER A 183 15.47 8.12 5.71
N TYR A 184 16.04 8.68 6.76
CA TYR A 184 15.32 9.09 7.97
C TYR A 184 14.66 10.50 7.84
N LEU A 185 14.88 11.19 6.72
CA LEU A 185 14.31 12.50 6.45
C LEU A 185 12.92 12.43 5.82
N TYR A 186 12.55 11.28 5.25
CA TYR A 186 11.32 11.10 4.48
C TYR A 186 10.40 10.07 5.10
N GLU A 187 9.11 10.34 4.98
CA GLU A 187 8.00 9.40 5.13
C GLU A 187 7.57 8.89 3.75
N HIS A 188 6.32 8.48 3.55
CA HIS A 188 5.90 7.97 2.25
C HIS A 188 5.92 9.05 1.16
N ASN A 189 5.32 10.21 1.43
CA ASN A 189 5.21 11.35 0.50
C ASN A 189 5.68 12.67 1.09
N GLU A 190 6.10 12.72 2.34
CA GLU A 190 6.38 13.94 3.07
C GLU A 190 7.77 13.93 3.71
N ILE A 191 8.28 15.11 3.97
CA ILE A 191 9.49 15.29 4.78
C ILE A 191 9.08 15.13 6.25
N SER A 192 9.75 14.24 6.98
CA SER A 192 9.44 13.98 8.39
C SER A 192 9.63 15.25 9.23
N PRO A 193 8.57 15.79 9.87
CA PRO A 193 8.65 17.05 10.61
C PRO A 193 9.48 16.95 11.90
N LYS A 194 9.81 15.74 12.35
CA LYS A 194 10.44 15.48 13.65
C LYS A 194 11.97 15.40 13.63
N ARG A 195 12.59 15.52 12.46
CA ARG A 195 14.05 15.54 12.35
C ARG A 195 14.50 16.63 11.38
N SER A 196 14.37 17.90 11.82
CA SER A 196 15.23 18.94 11.32
C SER A 196 16.67 18.55 11.64
N MET A 197 17.45 18.30 10.59
CA MET A 197 18.91 18.35 10.53
C MET A 197 19.63 18.42 11.89
N ILE A 198 20.04 17.27 12.40
CA ILE A 198 21.22 17.19 13.26
C ILE A 198 22.31 16.62 12.37
N TYR A 199 23.19 17.52 11.95
CA TYR A 199 24.49 17.20 11.38
C TYR A 199 25.39 16.65 12.48
#